data_bba850318e9f89f35c2a9650263d4dee
#
_entry.id   bba850318e9f89f35c2a9650263d4dee
#
_cell.length_a   1.000
_cell.length_b   1.000
_cell.length_c   1.000
_cell.angle_alpha   90.00
_cell.angle_beta   90.00
_cell.angle_gamma   90.00
#
_symmetry.space_group_name_H-M   'P 1'
#
loop_
_entity.id
_entity.type
_entity.pdbx_description
1 polymer ?
#
loop_
_entity_poly.entity_id
_entity_poly.type
_entity_poly.pdbx_seq_one_letter_code
_entity_poly.pdbx_strand_id
1 'polypeptide(L)'
;MNPFLIKAVLFDFDGVLFDSEPVRFRAGAQALAEVGVSLKWDDFTRCWLGRTDDAGLRDILGARFEADGPRVIARRNVLYEERLDEVQPFTDAGRFLRRIPEGTPLAIATGSRRLEVEGILWRAVMTQSFQAIVTAEDYNHAKPAPDPFLAAARLLKLSPAACLVIEDSPSGVAAAQAAGMPVVAVERGREIPGLERATWCVGTLDDLTVTIKGEVVVKENPSTGDTPA
;
A
#
# COMPACT_ATOMS: atom_id res chain seq x y z
N MET A 1 -15.46 -22.98 5.33
CA MET A 1 -15.26 -22.29 6.62
C MET A 1 -13.99 -21.48 6.52
N ASN A 2 -14.04 -20.19 6.84
CA ASN A 2 -12.84 -19.35 6.86
C ASN A 2 -11.91 -19.86 7.99
N PRO A 3 -10.68 -20.31 7.70
CA PRO A 3 -9.78 -20.86 8.72
C PRO A 3 -9.16 -19.78 9.61
N PHE A 4 -9.38 -18.50 9.32
CA PHE A 4 -8.75 -17.38 10.02
C PHE A 4 -9.72 -16.69 10.98
N LEU A 5 -9.29 -16.53 12.23
CA LEU A 5 -9.97 -15.67 13.21
C LEU A 5 -9.20 -14.35 13.28
N ILE A 6 -9.69 -13.34 12.55
CA ILE A 6 -9.04 -12.02 12.45
C ILE A 6 -9.33 -11.20 13.71
N LYS A 7 -8.28 -10.65 14.28
CA LYS A 7 -8.32 -9.77 15.46
C LYS A 7 -7.82 -8.36 15.18
N ALA A 8 -7.15 -8.14 14.06
CA ALA A 8 -6.67 -6.82 13.62
C ALA A 8 -6.64 -6.72 12.10
N VAL A 9 -6.70 -5.51 11.59
CA VAL A 9 -6.52 -5.23 10.15
C VAL A 9 -5.30 -4.33 9.97
N LEU A 10 -4.37 -4.76 9.13
CA LEU A 10 -3.16 -4.06 8.77
C LEU A 10 -3.30 -3.56 7.33
N PHE A 11 -3.07 -2.30 7.10
CA PHE A 11 -3.21 -1.68 5.80
C PHE A 11 -1.85 -1.30 5.22
N ASP A 12 -1.63 -1.57 3.94
CA ASP A 12 -0.75 -0.70 3.19
C ASP A 12 -1.36 0.70 3.09
N PHE A 13 -0.56 1.68 2.73
CA PHE A 13 -0.98 3.08 2.73
C PHE A 13 -1.31 3.57 1.31
N ASP A 14 -0.30 3.51 0.43
CA ASP A 14 -0.40 3.99 -0.95
C ASP A 14 -1.15 2.96 -1.81
N GLY A 15 -2.15 3.40 -2.58
CA GLY A 15 -2.96 2.48 -3.39
C GLY A 15 -4.06 1.72 -2.62
N VAL A 16 -3.96 1.65 -1.28
CA VAL A 16 -4.97 1.02 -0.41
C VAL A 16 -5.85 2.06 0.29
N LEU A 17 -5.26 2.90 1.12
CA LEU A 17 -5.97 3.94 1.87
C LEU A 17 -6.03 5.26 1.11
N PHE A 18 -4.97 5.61 0.41
CA PHE A 18 -4.79 6.90 -0.25
C PHE A 18 -4.36 6.76 -1.71
N ASP A 19 -4.93 7.60 -2.58
CA ASP A 19 -4.55 7.75 -3.98
C ASP A 19 -3.37 8.73 -4.10
N SER A 20 -2.20 8.27 -3.73
CA SER A 20 -0.96 9.06 -3.72
C SER A 20 -0.19 9.01 -5.04
N GLU A 21 -0.46 8.02 -5.88
CA GLU A 21 0.29 7.76 -7.13
C GLU A 21 0.32 8.95 -8.09
N PRO A 22 -0.81 9.66 -8.36
CA PRO A 22 -0.77 10.83 -9.23
C PRO A 22 0.10 11.97 -8.69
N VAL A 23 0.14 12.14 -7.37
CA VAL A 23 0.97 13.17 -6.73
C VAL A 23 2.44 12.79 -6.77
N ARG A 24 2.76 11.52 -6.48
CA ARG A 24 4.11 10.96 -6.60
C ARG A 24 4.65 11.07 -8.03
N PHE A 25 3.82 10.76 -9.02
CA PHE A 25 4.18 10.93 -10.42
C PHE A 25 4.53 12.38 -10.74
N ARG A 26 3.69 13.37 -10.37
CA ARG A 26 3.97 14.78 -10.64
C ARG A 26 5.27 15.25 -9.99
N ALA A 27 5.50 14.87 -8.74
CA ALA A 27 6.73 15.19 -8.03
C ALA A 27 7.97 14.56 -8.72
N GLY A 28 7.88 13.29 -9.09
CA GLY A 28 8.94 12.56 -9.80
C GLY A 28 9.22 13.14 -11.19
N ALA A 29 8.18 13.43 -11.96
CA ALA A 29 8.30 14.01 -13.29
C ALA A 29 8.97 15.41 -13.25
N GLN A 30 8.62 16.23 -12.27
CA GLN A 30 9.26 17.52 -12.07
C GLN A 30 10.72 17.38 -11.67
N ALA A 31 11.04 16.50 -10.72
CA ALA A 31 12.43 16.27 -10.29
C ALA A 31 13.32 15.75 -11.43
N LEU A 32 12.79 14.85 -12.27
CA LEU A 32 13.50 14.33 -13.44
C LEU A 32 13.67 15.40 -14.52
N ALA A 33 12.69 16.27 -14.72
CA ALA A 33 12.79 17.38 -15.67
C ALA A 33 13.93 18.35 -15.31
N GLU A 34 14.21 18.55 -14.03
CA GLU A 34 15.31 19.40 -13.55
C GLU A 34 16.71 18.84 -13.93
N VAL A 35 16.79 17.54 -14.27
CA VAL A 35 18.00 16.90 -14.82
C VAL A 35 17.87 16.57 -16.31
N GLY A 36 16.88 17.15 -16.99
CA GLY A 36 16.68 17.01 -18.44
C GLY A 36 16.10 15.66 -18.87
N VAL A 37 15.38 14.96 -17.99
CA VAL A 37 14.71 13.68 -18.27
C VAL A 37 13.20 13.88 -18.19
N SER A 38 12.48 13.49 -19.26
CA SER A 38 11.01 13.50 -19.28
C SER A 38 10.48 12.16 -18.80
N LEU A 39 9.58 12.17 -17.81
CA LEU A 39 8.88 10.98 -17.33
C LEU A 39 7.44 10.99 -17.84
N LYS A 40 7.01 9.90 -18.48
CA LYS A 40 5.62 9.67 -18.85
C LYS A 40 4.94 8.80 -17.79
N TRP A 41 3.60 8.86 -17.72
CA TRP A 41 2.82 8.03 -16.80
C TRP A 41 3.09 6.53 -16.99
N ASP A 42 3.15 6.05 -18.24
CA ASP A 42 3.41 4.66 -18.57
C ASP A 42 4.81 4.19 -18.11
N ASP A 43 5.81 5.07 -18.17
CA ASP A 43 7.15 4.75 -17.67
C ASP A 43 7.18 4.74 -16.14
N PHE A 44 6.46 5.66 -15.50
CA PHE A 44 6.31 5.68 -14.05
C PHE A 44 5.65 4.39 -13.55
N THR A 45 4.53 4.00 -14.13
CA THR A 45 3.78 2.80 -13.73
C THR A 45 4.58 1.51 -13.97
N ARG A 46 5.34 1.44 -15.04
CA ARG A 46 6.17 0.28 -15.37
C ARG A 46 7.44 0.18 -14.55
N CYS A 47 8.13 1.29 -14.32
CA CYS A 47 9.47 1.30 -13.78
C CYS A 47 9.54 1.67 -12.29
N TRP A 48 8.62 2.50 -11.79
CA TRP A 48 8.75 3.08 -10.46
C TRP A 48 7.62 2.70 -9.50
N LEU A 49 6.38 2.59 -9.98
CA LEU A 49 5.22 2.29 -9.16
C LEU A 49 5.39 0.96 -8.39
N GLY A 50 5.13 0.98 -7.07
CA GLY A 50 5.25 -0.19 -6.20
C GLY A 50 6.68 -0.68 -5.96
N ARG A 51 7.69 0.13 -6.32
CA ARG A 51 9.12 -0.17 -6.17
C ARG A 51 9.82 0.89 -5.32
N THR A 52 11.01 0.58 -4.83
CA THR A 52 11.86 1.58 -4.18
C THR A 52 12.31 2.64 -5.17
N ASP A 53 12.56 3.86 -4.69
CA ASP A 53 13.04 4.96 -5.53
C ASP A 53 14.32 4.60 -6.28
N ASP A 54 15.27 3.96 -5.61
CA ASP A 54 16.50 3.51 -6.23
C ASP A 54 16.27 2.55 -7.39
N ALA A 55 15.41 1.54 -7.19
CA ALA A 55 15.13 0.56 -8.22
C ALA A 55 14.41 1.18 -9.43
N GLY A 56 13.41 2.02 -9.19
CA GLY A 56 12.67 2.70 -10.25
C GLY A 56 13.55 3.68 -11.03
N LEU A 57 14.34 4.49 -10.32
CA LEU A 57 15.20 5.48 -10.96
C LEU A 57 16.40 4.87 -11.69
N ARG A 58 16.91 3.70 -11.25
CA ARG A 58 17.93 2.97 -12.02
C ARG A 58 17.42 2.58 -13.41
N ASP A 59 16.17 2.13 -13.50
CA ASP A 59 15.57 1.79 -14.79
C ASP A 59 15.32 3.01 -15.67
N ILE A 60 14.95 4.16 -15.08
CA ILE A 60 14.66 5.40 -15.79
C ILE A 60 15.94 6.13 -16.23
N LEU A 61 16.92 6.24 -15.34
CA LEU A 61 18.16 6.99 -15.56
C LEU A 61 19.28 6.16 -16.20
N GLY A 62 19.23 4.82 -16.08
CA GLY A 62 20.26 3.92 -16.57
C GLY A 62 21.65 4.29 -16.00
N ALA A 63 22.63 4.45 -16.88
CA ALA A 63 24.00 4.79 -16.49
C ALA A 63 24.13 6.15 -15.76
N ARG A 64 23.12 7.03 -15.85
CA ARG A 64 23.11 8.32 -15.16
C ARG A 64 22.71 8.23 -13.70
N PHE A 65 22.20 7.07 -13.23
CA PHE A 65 21.68 6.93 -11.87
C PHE A 65 22.68 7.34 -10.80
N GLU A 66 23.94 6.92 -10.91
CA GLU A 66 24.96 7.23 -9.90
C GLU A 66 25.24 8.75 -9.78
N ALA A 67 25.09 9.49 -10.87
CA ALA A 67 25.31 10.95 -10.90
C ALA A 67 24.05 11.73 -10.48
N ASP A 68 22.88 11.37 -11.00
CA ASP A 68 21.64 12.14 -10.88
C ASP A 68 20.64 11.56 -9.88
N GLY A 69 20.65 10.23 -9.66
CA GLY A 69 19.64 9.53 -8.86
C GLY A 69 19.46 10.09 -7.45
N PRO A 70 20.52 10.22 -6.63
CA PRO A 70 20.39 10.77 -5.28
C PRO A 70 19.79 12.19 -5.25
N ARG A 71 20.16 13.02 -6.23
CA ARG A 71 19.62 14.38 -6.35
C ARG A 71 18.14 14.38 -6.74
N VAL A 72 17.75 13.51 -7.68
CA VAL A 72 16.36 13.36 -8.10
C VAL A 72 15.50 12.87 -6.94
N ILE A 73 15.96 11.86 -6.17
CA ILE A 73 15.27 11.37 -4.97
C ILE A 73 15.05 12.50 -3.96
N ALA A 74 16.11 13.21 -3.60
CA ALA A 74 16.02 14.30 -2.64
C ALA A 74 15.03 15.39 -3.12
N ARG A 75 15.12 15.78 -4.40
CA ARG A 75 14.23 16.79 -4.98
C ARG A 75 12.77 16.32 -5.06
N ARG A 76 12.55 15.07 -5.47
CA ARG A 76 11.21 14.46 -5.50
C ARG A 76 10.58 14.45 -4.11
N ASN A 77 11.35 14.12 -3.08
CA ASN A 77 10.86 14.12 -1.71
C ASN A 77 10.35 15.50 -1.30
N VAL A 78 11.12 16.56 -1.54
CA VAL A 78 10.69 17.93 -1.26
C VAL A 78 9.42 18.30 -2.03
N LEU A 79 9.39 17.98 -3.34
CA LEU A 79 8.24 18.28 -4.20
C LEU A 79 6.98 17.50 -3.81
N TYR A 80 7.14 16.29 -3.28
CA TYR A 80 6.02 15.49 -2.79
C TYR A 80 5.50 16.02 -1.45
N GLU A 81 6.41 16.39 -0.53
CA GLU A 81 6.06 17.00 0.76
C GLU A 81 5.27 18.31 0.60
N GLU A 82 5.63 19.13 -0.40
CA GLU A 82 4.91 20.36 -0.73
C GLU A 82 3.48 20.12 -1.25
N ARG A 83 3.13 18.87 -1.63
CA ARG A 83 1.87 18.48 -2.26
C ARG A 83 1.07 17.44 -1.46
N LEU A 84 1.39 17.23 -0.20
CA LEU A 84 0.67 16.23 0.63
C LEU A 84 -0.82 16.54 0.77
N ASP A 85 -1.23 17.79 0.60
CA ASP A 85 -2.63 18.24 0.60
C ASP A 85 -3.40 17.84 -0.67
N GLU A 86 -2.70 17.49 -1.75
CA GLU A 86 -3.32 16.98 -2.97
C GLU A 86 -3.66 15.47 -2.88
N VAL A 87 -3.07 14.74 -1.91
CA VAL A 87 -3.31 13.32 -1.72
C VAL A 87 -4.68 13.09 -1.09
N GLN A 88 -5.53 12.33 -1.78
CA GLN A 88 -6.91 12.08 -1.35
C GLN A 88 -7.08 10.64 -0.83
N PRO A 89 -7.87 10.42 0.22
CA PRO A 89 -8.24 9.07 0.61
C PRO A 89 -9.15 8.44 -0.44
N PHE A 90 -8.98 7.15 -0.67
CA PHE A 90 -9.97 6.41 -1.46
C PHE A 90 -11.32 6.39 -0.74
N THR A 91 -12.39 6.67 -1.49
CA THR A 91 -13.74 6.77 -0.91
C THR A 91 -14.21 5.45 -0.29
N ASP A 92 -13.89 4.32 -0.92
CA ASP A 92 -14.20 2.97 -0.41
C ASP A 92 -13.37 2.62 0.83
N ALA A 93 -12.11 3.08 0.93
CA ALA A 93 -11.30 2.90 2.14
C ALA A 93 -11.96 3.58 3.35
N GLY A 94 -12.42 4.82 3.20
CA GLY A 94 -13.15 5.51 4.25
C GLY A 94 -14.46 4.81 4.64
N ARG A 95 -15.20 4.24 3.67
CA ARG A 95 -16.39 3.43 3.94
C ARG A 95 -16.05 2.12 4.65
N PHE A 96 -15.00 1.44 4.21
CA PHE A 96 -14.54 0.19 4.81
C PHE A 96 -14.12 0.38 6.26
N LEU A 97 -13.31 1.39 6.57
CA LEU A 97 -12.88 1.69 7.94
C LEU A 97 -14.07 1.89 8.89
N ARG A 98 -15.15 2.55 8.43
CA ARG A 98 -16.37 2.73 9.24
C ARG A 98 -17.20 1.45 9.43
N ARG A 99 -16.99 0.43 8.59
CA ARG A 99 -17.67 -0.87 8.70
C ARG A 99 -16.90 -1.89 9.53
N ILE A 100 -15.63 -1.65 9.80
CA ILE A 100 -14.84 -2.51 10.69
C ILE A 100 -15.45 -2.43 12.10
N PRO A 101 -15.65 -3.57 12.79
CA PRO A 101 -16.23 -3.58 14.13
C PRO A 101 -15.42 -2.71 15.10
N GLU A 102 -16.15 -1.95 15.92
CA GLU A 102 -15.54 -1.10 16.95
C GLU A 102 -14.64 -1.93 17.87
N GLY A 103 -13.50 -1.37 18.25
CA GLY A 103 -12.51 -2.04 19.08
C GLY A 103 -11.57 -2.98 18.30
N THR A 104 -11.76 -3.19 16.99
CA THR A 104 -10.80 -3.93 16.17
C THR A 104 -9.53 -3.08 15.98
N PRO A 105 -8.35 -3.54 16.43
CA PRO A 105 -7.11 -2.81 16.22
C PRO A 105 -6.78 -2.64 14.73
N LEU A 106 -6.40 -1.42 14.35
CA LEU A 106 -5.98 -1.08 12.99
C LEU A 106 -4.54 -0.62 13.01
N ALA A 107 -3.77 -1.03 12.03
CA ALA A 107 -2.41 -0.53 11.83
C ALA A 107 -2.11 -0.22 10.37
N ILE A 108 -1.14 0.65 10.16
CA ILE A 108 -0.53 0.90 8.85
C ILE A 108 0.84 0.24 8.82
N ALA A 109 1.20 -0.38 7.67
CA ALA A 109 2.52 -0.93 7.40
C ALA A 109 2.90 -0.60 5.94
N THR A 110 3.70 0.44 5.76
CA THR A 110 3.98 1.05 4.46
C THR A 110 5.47 1.24 4.19
N GLY A 111 5.83 1.32 2.90
CA GLY A 111 7.15 1.74 2.42
C GLY A 111 7.33 3.26 2.38
N SER A 112 6.33 4.04 2.71
CA SER A 112 6.38 5.49 2.73
C SER A 112 7.08 6.03 3.97
N ARG A 113 7.63 7.23 3.88
CA ARG A 113 8.32 7.88 4.99
C ARG A 113 7.32 8.39 6.03
N ARG A 114 7.73 8.39 7.28
CA ARG A 114 6.91 8.81 8.42
C ARG A 114 6.30 10.19 8.24
N LEU A 115 7.08 11.15 7.80
CA LEU A 115 6.62 12.52 7.58
C LEU A 115 5.50 12.60 6.54
N GLU A 116 5.60 11.80 5.47
CA GLU A 116 4.57 11.72 4.42
C GLU A 116 3.27 11.14 4.99
N VAL A 117 3.36 10.00 5.67
CA VAL A 117 2.21 9.28 6.23
C VAL A 117 1.49 10.13 7.28
N GLU A 118 2.22 10.66 8.26
CA GLU A 118 1.65 11.48 9.34
C GLU A 118 1.05 12.78 8.80
N GLY A 119 1.71 13.42 7.83
CA GLY A 119 1.21 14.64 7.18
C GLY A 119 -0.11 14.42 6.43
N ILE A 120 -0.24 13.30 5.70
CA ILE A 120 -1.48 12.93 4.98
C ILE A 120 -2.58 12.55 5.96
N LEU A 121 -2.29 11.70 6.96
CA LEU A 121 -3.27 11.28 7.97
C LEU A 121 -3.80 12.47 8.78
N TRP A 122 -2.94 13.43 9.12
CA TRP A 122 -3.36 14.64 9.84
C TRP A 122 -4.37 15.46 9.03
N ARG A 123 -4.09 15.68 7.73
CA ARG A 123 -4.98 16.41 6.83
C ARG A 123 -6.31 15.70 6.60
N ALA A 124 -6.27 14.37 6.52
CA ALA A 124 -7.46 13.53 6.37
C ALA A 124 -8.25 13.35 7.68
N VAL A 125 -7.76 13.88 8.82
CA VAL A 125 -8.34 13.69 10.16
C VAL A 125 -8.46 12.20 10.52
N MET A 126 -7.47 11.39 10.12
CA MET A 126 -7.45 9.94 10.30
C MET A 126 -6.35 9.44 11.25
N THR A 127 -5.56 10.34 11.83
CA THR A 127 -4.42 9.97 12.68
C THR A 127 -4.80 9.05 13.85
N GLN A 128 -5.98 9.26 14.46
CA GLN A 128 -6.43 8.48 15.61
C GLN A 128 -7.13 7.16 15.23
N SER A 129 -7.30 6.89 13.95
CA SER A 129 -7.92 5.64 13.48
C SER A 129 -7.00 4.43 13.65
N PHE A 130 -5.70 4.63 13.78
CA PHE A 130 -4.71 3.57 13.78
C PHE A 130 -3.94 3.51 15.10
N GLN A 131 -3.89 2.33 15.71
CA GLN A 131 -3.17 2.06 16.97
C GLN A 131 -1.66 1.90 16.73
N ALA A 132 -1.24 1.56 15.52
CA ALA A 132 0.17 1.46 15.16
C ALA A 132 0.38 1.97 13.71
N ILE A 133 1.48 2.66 13.51
CA ILE A 133 1.94 3.13 12.19
C ILE A 133 3.39 2.70 12.04
N VAL A 134 3.64 1.83 11.07
CA VAL A 134 4.96 1.33 10.67
C VAL A 134 5.30 1.91 9.31
N THR A 135 6.41 2.62 9.24
CA THR A 135 6.90 3.35 8.05
C THR A 135 8.27 2.84 7.65
N ALA A 136 8.84 3.35 6.57
CA ALA A 136 10.14 2.93 6.06
C ALA A 136 11.28 3.00 7.09
N GLU A 137 11.16 3.84 8.11
CA GLU A 137 12.15 4.04 9.17
C GLU A 137 12.09 2.99 10.28
N ASP A 138 11.04 2.14 10.33
CA ASP A 138 10.76 1.25 11.46
C ASP A 138 11.21 -0.20 11.24
N TYR A 139 11.77 -0.52 10.08
CA TYR A 139 12.20 -1.87 9.74
C TYR A 139 13.48 -1.88 8.87
N ASN A 140 14.12 -3.03 8.77
CA ASN A 140 15.39 -3.14 8.03
C ASN A 140 15.21 -3.59 6.58
N HIS A 141 14.22 -4.44 6.29
CA HIS A 141 14.00 -5.00 4.97
C HIS A 141 12.62 -4.63 4.47
N ALA A 142 12.58 -3.92 3.32
CA ALA A 142 11.34 -3.54 2.67
C ALA A 142 10.61 -4.75 2.06
N LYS A 143 9.30 -4.62 1.79
CA LYS A 143 8.51 -5.57 1.00
C LYS A 143 9.30 -5.96 -0.28
N PRO A 144 9.43 -7.25 -0.61
CA PRO A 144 8.63 -8.38 -0.18
C PRO A 144 9.07 -9.06 1.13
N ALA A 145 10.03 -8.52 1.89
CA ALA A 145 10.33 -9.04 3.22
C ALA A 145 9.15 -8.81 4.18
N PRO A 146 8.93 -9.72 5.17
CA PRO A 146 7.79 -9.65 6.07
C PRO A 146 7.91 -8.57 7.14
N ASP A 147 9.07 -7.92 7.26
CA ASP A 147 9.46 -7.02 8.35
C ASP A 147 8.41 -5.96 8.68
N PRO A 148 7.82 -5.22 7.71
CA PRO A 148 6.83 -4.18 7.98
C PRO A 148 5.58 -4.73 8.68
N PHE A 149 5.04 -5.83 8.19
CA PHE A 149 3.84 -6.45 8.75
C PHE A 149 4.10 -7.13 10.09
N LEU A 150 5.25 -7.78 10.26
CA LEU A 150 5.66 -8.35 11.54
C LEU A 150 5.88 -7.25 12.59
N ALA A 151 6.43 -6.10 12.20
CA ALA A 151 6.56 -4.95 13.10
C ALA A 151 5.19 -4.43 13.54
N ALA A 152 4.23 -4.28 12.63
CA ALA A 152 2.87 -3.86 12.95
C ALA A 152 2.16 -4.85 13.90
N ALA A 153 2.21 -6.15 13.62
CA ALA A 153 1.62 -7.18 14.49
C ALA A 153 2.24 -7.17 15.91
N ARG A 154 3.55 -6.97 16.00
CA ARG A 154 4.27 -6.86 17.27
C ARG A 154 3.82 -5.63 18.08
N LEU A 155 3.65 -4.48 17.44
CA LEU A 155 3.14 -3.26 18.09
C LEU A 155 1.72 -3.47 18.62
N LEU A 156 0.87 -4.18 17.87
CA LEU A 156 -0.48 -4.56 18.29
C LEU A 156 -0.49 -5.71 19.32
N LYS A 157 0.64 -6.37 19.58
CA LYS A 157 0.77 -7.53 20.46
C LYS A 157 -0.10 -8.72 20.04
N LEU A 158 -0.22 -8.94 18.73
CA LEU A 158 -1.03 -10.00 18.14
C LEU A 158 -0.15 -10.99 17.37
N SER A 159 -0.65 -12.24 17.27
CA SER A 159 -0.07 -13.24 16.38
C SER A 159 -0.25 -12.83 14.92
N PRO A 160 0.76 -12.99 14.04
CA PRO A 160 0.62 -12.72 12.61
C PRO A 160 -0.62 -13.37 11.99
N ALA A 161 -0.90 -14.64 12.29
CA ALA A 161 -2.06 -15.35 11.75
C ALA A 161 -3.43 -14.77 12.16
N ALA A 162 -3.47 -13.89 13.16
CA ALA A 162 -4.68 -13.17 13.58
C ALA A 162 -4.79 -11.75 12.95
N CYS A 163 -3.86 -11.37 12.08
CA CYS A 163 -3.83 -10.07 11.41
C CYS A 163 -4.19 -10.25 9.94
N LEU A 164 -5.23 -9.54 9.47
CA LEU A 164 -5.56 -9.45 8.05
C LEU A 164 -4.78 -8.31 7.43
N VAL A 165 -4.07 -8.57 6.34
CA VAL A 165 -3.40 -7.53 5.55
C VAL A 165 -4.30 -7.10 4.39
N ILE A 166 -4.33 -5.80 4.11
CA ILE A 166 -4.95 -5.21 2.91
C ILE A 166 -3.82 -4.56 2.09
N GLU A 167 -3.71 -4.96 0.84
CA GLU A 167 -2.59 -4.61 -0.05
C GLU A 167 -3.05 -4.41 -1.50
N ASP A 168 -2.25 -3.69 -2.31
CA ASP A 168 -2.50 -3.48 -3.73
C ASP A 168 -1.31 -3.87 -4.63
N SER A 169 -0.22 -4.35 -4.02
CA SER A 169 1.03 -4.66 -4.73
C SER A 169 1.45 -6.13 -4.60
N PRO A 170 2.07 -6.72 -5.64
CA PRO A 170 2.62 -8.08 -5.57
C PRO A 170 3.70 -8.25 -4.49
N SER A 171 4.50 -7.21 -4.26
CA SER A 171 5.54 -7.22 -3.22
C SER A 171 4.94 -7.24 -1.81
N GLY A 172 3.83 -6.51 -1.60
CA GLY A 172 3.13 -6.51 -0.33
C GLY A 172 2.37 -7.80 -0.08
N VAL A 173 1.72 -8.37 -1.10
CA VAL A 173 1.11 -9.70 -1.01
C VAL A 173 2.16 -10.75 -0.60
N ALA A 174 3.33 -10.74 -1.25
CA ALA A 174 4.42 -11.65 -0.89
C ALA A 174 4.94 -11.42 0.54
N ALA A 175 5.04 -10.16 0.99
CA ALA A 175 5.45 -9.83 2.35
C ALA A 175 4.44 -10.32 3.40
N ALA A 176 3.13 -10.17 3.15
CA ALA A 176 2.08 -10.68 4.03
C ALA A 176 2.11 -12.20 4.14
N GLN A 177 2.27 -12.90 3.00
CA GLN A 177 2.42 -14.36 2.97
C GLN A 177 3.67 -14.82 3.73
N ALA A 178 4.81 -14.16 3.53
CA ALA A 178 6.05 -14.45 4.25
C ALA A 178 5.91 -14.19 5.77
N ALA A 179 5.05 -13.25 6.16
CA ALA A 179 4.69 -13.00 7.56
C ALA A 179 3.71 -14.04 8.14
N GLY A 180 3.16 -14.95 7.33
CA GLY A 180 2.13 -15.90 7.77
C GLY A 180 0.77 -15.24 8.02
N MET A 181 0.47 -14.15 7.32
CA MET A 181 -0.77 -13.38 7.44
C MET A 181 -1.70 -13.64 6.27
N PRO A 182 -3.02 -13.82 6.49
CA PRO A 182 -3.99 -13.75 5.41
C PRO A 182 -3.99 -12.34 4.79
N VAL A 183 -4.14 -12.27 3.47
CA VAL A 183 -4.06 -11.01 2.72
C VAL A 183 -5.19 -10.89 1.72
N VAL A 184 -5.81 -9.71 1.69
CA VAL A 184 -6.73 -9.26 0.62
C VAL A 184 -5.96 -8.33 -0.31
N ALA A 185 -5.93 -8.66 -1.58
CA ALA A 185 -5.44 -7.77 -2.63
C ALA A 185 -6.58 -6.91 -3.17
N VAL A 186 -6.34 -5.61 -3.32
CA VAL A 186 -7.30 -4.65 -3.90
C VAL A 186 -6.81 -4.24 -5.28
N GLU A 187 -7.52 -4.61 -6.33
CA GLU A 187 -7.07 -4.44 -7.72
C GLU A 187 -7.30 -3.03 -8.28
N ARG A 188 -8.31 -2.32 -7.77
CA ARG A 188 -8.64 -0.96 -8.22
C ARG A 188 -8.87 -0.83 -9.73
N GLY A 189 -9.45 -1.87 -10.34
CA GLY A 189 -9.70 -1.94 -11.79
C GLY A 189 -8.44 -2.12 -12.64
N ARG A 190 -7.33 -2.55 -12.04
CA ARG A 190 -6.06 -2.85 -12.72
C ARG A 190 -5.76 -4.34 -12.60
N GLU A 191 -5.44 -4.99 -13.71
CA GLU A 191 -4.86 -6.33 -13.67
C GLU A 191 -3.36 -6.21 -13.38
N ILE A 192 -2.96 -6.60 -12.16
CA ILE A 192 -1.56 -6.57 -11.73
C ILE A 192 -1.12 -8.02 -11.48
N PRO A 193 -0.24 -8.59 -12.33
CA PRO A 193 0.25 -9.95 -12.14
C PRO A 193 0.89 -10.15 -10.77
N GLY A 194 0.49 -11.20 -10.07
CA GLY A 194 0.98 -11.52 -8.73
C GLY A 194 -0.01 -11.22 -7.61
N LEU A 195 -1.04 -10.38 -7.84
CA LEU A 195 -2.11 -10.14 -6.86
C LEU A 195 -2.98 -11.38 -6.64
N GLU A 196 -3.14 -12.23 -7.66
CA GLU A 196 -3.88 -13.50 -7.59
C GLU A 196 -3.33 -14.49 -6.55
N ARG A 197 -2.12 -14.25 -6.03
CA ARG A 197 -1.52 -15.04 -4.94
C ARG A 197 -2.08 -14.67 -3.58
N ALA A 198 -2.81 -13.58 -3.45
CA ALA A 198 -3.45 -13.20 -2.19
C ALA A 198 -4.47 -14.26 -1.73
N THR A 199 -4.81 -14.25 -0.45
CA THR A 199 -5.85 -15.14 0.08
C THR A 199 -7.20 -14.83 -0.56
N TRP A 200 -7.45 -13.55 -0.83
CA TRP A 200 -8.62 -13.04 -1.56
C TRP A 200 -8.21 -11.85 -2.43
N CYS A 201 -8.90 -11.68 -3.57
CA CYS A 201 -8.79 -10.50 -4.42
C CYS A 201 -10.16 -9.81 -4.49
N VAL A 202 -10.15 -8.48 -4.41
CA VAL A 202 -11.35 -7.65 -4.56
C VAL A 202 -11.06 -6.48 -5.48
N GLY A 203 -12.04 -6.06 -6.28
CA GLY A 203 -11.91 -4.87 -7.12
C GLY A 203 -11.91 -3.58 -6.29
N THR A 204 -12.63 -3.60 -5.17
CA THR A 204 -12.81 -2.45 -4.26
C THR A 204 -13.01 -2.94 -2.82
N LEU A 205 -12.67 -2.11 -1.84
CA LEU A 205 -12.91 -2.40 -0.42
C LEU A 205 -14.40 -2.43 -0.05
N ASP A 206 -15.30 -1.98 -0.92
CA ASP A 206 -16.73 -2.14 -0.72
C ASP A 206 -17.20 -3.60 -0.81
N ASP A 207 -16.41 -4.46 -1.44
CA ASP A 207 -16.68 -5.90 -1.55
C ASP A 207 -16.14 -6.71 -0.38
N LEU A 208 -15.44 -6.06 0.56
CA LEU A 208 -14.84 -6.68 1.73
C LEU A 208 -15.63 -6.34 2.99
N THR A 209 -15.85 -7.36 3.85
CA THR A 209 -16.43 -7.20 5.18
C THR A 209 -15.60 -8.02 6.19
N VAL A 210 -15.27 -7.40 7.33
CA VAL A 210 -14.74 -8.08 8.50
C VAL A 210 -15.85 -8.10 9.54
N THR A 211 -16.24 -9.30 10.01
CA THR A 211 -17.35 -9.45 10.96
C THR A 211 -16.86 -9.28 12.41
N ILE A 212 -17.82 -9.04 13.34
CA ILE A 212 -17.52 -8.97 14.77
C ILE A 212 -16.92 -10.28 15.34
N LYS A 213 -17.09 -11.39 14.62
CA LYS A 213 -16.46 -12.68 14.97
C LYS A 213 -15.05 -12.84 14.35
N GLY A 214 -14.57 -11.83 13.63
CA GLY A 214 -13.28 -11.88 12.94
C GLY A 214 -13.30 -12.73 11.66
N GLU A 215 -14.48 -12.95 11.06
CA GLU A 215 -14.60 -13.63 9.78
C GLU A 215 -14.41 -12.63 8.65
N VAL A 216 -13.72 -13.03 7.60
CA VAL A 216 -13.56 -12.25 6.36
C VAL A 216 -14.59 -12.73 5.36
N VAL A 217 -15.42 -11.82 4.87
CA VAL A 217 -16.43 -12.07 3.83
C VAL A 217 -16.08 -11.21 2.62
N VAL A 218 -15.88 -11.87 1.49
CA VAL A 218 -15.66 -11.24 0.18
C VAL A 218 -16.91 -11.49 -0.66
N LYS A 219 -17.47 -10.42 -1.24
CA LYS A 219 -18.54 -10.57 -2.22
C LYS A 219 -17.96 -11.17 -3.50
N GLU A 220 -18.57 -12.23 -3.99
CA GLU A 220 -18.19 -12.81 -5.29
C GLU A 220 -18.42 -11.77 -6.39
N ASN A 221 -17.40 -11.52 -7.18
CA ASN A 221 -17.52 -10.69 -8.36
C ASN A 221 -18.19 -11.52 -9.46
N PRO A 222 -19.37 -11.15 -9.97
CA PRO A 222 -20.09 -11.96 -10.98
C PRO A 222 -19.36 -12.07 -12.32
N SER A 223 -18.19 -11.47 -12.49
CA SER A 223 -17.41 -11.47 -13.72
C SER A 223 -16.38 -12.59 -13.84
N THR A 224 -16.23 -13.51 -12.87
CA THR A 224 -15.28 -14.64 -12.95
C THR A 224 -15.94 -16.01 -13.17
N GLY A 225 -17.21 -16.04 -13.54
CA GLY A 225 -17.95 -17.25 -13.87
C GLY A 225 -18.41 -17.21 -15.31
N ASP A 226 -17.64 -17.76 -16.24
CA ASP A 226 -18.01 -18.62 -17.36
C ASP A 226 -16.84 -18.76 -18.32
N THR A 227 -16.03 -19.77 -18.09
CA THR A 227 -15.29 -20.39 -19.21
C THR A 227 -16.20 -21.51 -19.70
N PRO A 228 -16.79 -21.42 -20.91
CA PRO A 228 -17.50 -22.56 -21.47
C PRO A 228 -16.51 -23.67 -21.81
N ALA A 229 -16.96 -24.89 -21.52
CA ALA A 229 -16.30 -26.14 -21.79
C ALA A 229 -16.04 -26.38 -23.31
#